data_a27bf3229ded19ad75b0dab6891d179a
#
_entry.id   a27bf3229ded19ad75b0dab6891d179a
#
_cell.length_a   1.000
_cell.length_b   1.000
_cell.length_c   1.000
_cell.angle_alpha   90.00
_cell.angle_beta   90.00
_cell.angle_gamma   90.00
#
_symmetry.space_group_name_H-M   'P 1'
#
loop_
_entity.id
_entity.type
_entity.pdbx_description
1 polymer ?
#
loop_
_entity_poly.entity_id
_entity_poly.type
_entity_poly.pdbx_seq_one_letter_code
_entity_poly.pdbx_strand_id
1 'polypeptide(L)'
;MKKKITIVDKDLNQLVVVADCSSALYQDRGTKLGEQNLLSDTAVTFKAYDGTAQVAVMMADILQVPTKQGTMADIWPTPAYPLPDKQLAINYLCARNAERQMLCDKDPKDSAAMVLPITTHLYIDSIKVENAYKRRGIATGMLDFAVSLALPETIGLFCTNEDAEMKAMLKTLKFTQSPLKAQNMPWKEKFFYYKRLKRLAR
;
A
#
# COMPACT_ATOMS: atom_id res chain seq x y z
N MET A 1 -0.71 -6.54 18.24
CA MET A 1 -1.18 -5.28 18.88
C MET A 1 -2.53 -4.93 18.32
N LYS A 2 -3.52 -4.58 19.15
CA LYS A 2 -4.85 -4.16 18.68
C LYS A 2 -5.08 -2.67 18.92
N LYS A 3 -5.52 -1.97 17.89
CA LYS A 3 -5.98 -0.57 17.98
C LYS A 3 -7.39 -0.47 17.46
N LYS A 4 -8.19 0.47 17.96
CA LYS A 4 -9.55 0.70 17.50
C LYS A 4 -9.86 2.20 17.40
N ILE A 5 -10.71 2.54 16.46
CA ILE A 5 -11.30 3.87 16.31
C ILE A 5 -12.80 3.74 16.06
N THR A 6 -13.51 4.84 16.20
CA THR A 6 -14.87 4.98 15.71
C THR A 6 -14.84 5.82 14.44
N ILE A 7 -15.48 5.34 13.37
CA ILE A 7 -15.74 6.11 12.16
C ILE A 7 -17.23 6.39 12.06
N VAL A 8 -17.59 7.47 11.40
CA VAL A 8 -18.98 7.81 11.12
C VAL A 8 -19.21 7.63 9.63
N ASP A 9 -20.19 6.81 9.26
CA ASP A 9 -20.54 6.60 7.85
C ASP A 9 -21.39 7.78 7.31
N LYS A 10 -21.72 7.76 6.03
CA LYS A 10 -22.52 8.83 5.40
C LYS A 10 -23.95 8.92 5.93
N ASP A 11 -24.45 7.86 6.51
CA ASP A 11 -25.79 7.79 7.11
C ASP A 11 -25.76 8.12 8.61
N LEU A 12 -24.62 8.68 9.10
CA LEU A 12 -24.36 9.08 10.49
C LEU A 12 -24.32 7.92 11.49
N ASN A 13 -24.19 6.67 11.03
CA ASN A 13 -24.00 5.54 11.93
C ASN A 13 -22.55 5.50 12.45
N GLN A 14 -22.41 5.19 13.72
CA GLN A 14 -21.10 5.00 14.35
C GLN A 14 -20.65 3.55 14.17
N LEU A 15 -19.53 3.35 13.48
CA LEU A 15 -18.92 2.06 13.25
C LEU A 15 -17.58 1.96 13.99
N VAL A 16 -17.34 0.83 14.64
CA VAL A 16 -16.07 0.58 15.30
C VAL A 16 -15.13 -0.14 14.34
N VAL A 17 -13.97 0.45 14.06
CA VAL A 17 -12.92 -0.20 13.28
C VAL A 17 -11.82 -0.67 14.20
N VAL A 18 -11.50 -1.95 14.11
CA VAL A 18 -10.43 -2.61 14.87
C VAL A 18 -9.31 -2.98 13.91
N ALA A 19 -8.09 -2.55 14.23
CA ALA A 19 -6.87 -2.98 13.55
C ALA A 19 -6.17 -4.03 14.41
N ASP A 20 -5.89 -5.21 13.82
CA ASP A 20 -5.10 -6.28 14.42
C ASP A 20 -3.79 -6.42 13.64
N CYS A 21 -2.67 -6.19 14.31
CA CYS A 21 -1.35 -6.13 13.69
C CYS A 21 -0.52 -7.36 14.08
N SER A 22 0.07 -8.02 13.08
CA SER A 22 1.11 -9.04 13.23
C SER A 22 2.35 -8.60 12.47
N SER A 23 3.51 -8.59 13.13
CA SER A 23 4.76 -8.11 12.54
C SER A 23 5.71 -9.27 12.25
N ALA A 24 6.33 -9.27 11.07
CA ALA A 24 7.49 -10.07 10.74
C ALA A 24 8.68 -9.15 10.48
N LEU A 25 9.77 -9.34 11.21
CA LEU A 25 11.06 -8.68 10.93
C LEU A 25 11.85 -9.57 9.98
N TYR A 26 12.19 -9.05 8.82
CA TYR A 26 13.09 -9.71 7.89
C TYR A 26 14.52 -9.29 8.24
N GLN A 27 15.21 -10.13 9.01
CA GLN A 27 16.66 -10.01 9.11
C GLN A 27 17.27 -10.46 7.78
N ASP A 28 18.25 -9.70 7.30
CA ASP A 28 19.03 -10.01 6.10
C ASP A 28 19.72 -11.37 6.28
N ARG A 29 19.10 -12.44 5.79
CA ARG A 29 19.65 -13.80 5.80
C ARG A 29 20.28 -14.14 4.47
N GLY A 30 20.92 -13.21 3.79
CA GLY A 30 21.79 -13.52 2.64
C GLY A 30 21.11 -14.30 1.50
N THR A 31 19.80 -14.33 1.43
CA THR A 31 19.03 -15.10 0.47
C THR A 31 18.60 -14.26 -0.72
N LYS A 32 19.12 -14.65 -1.85
CA LYS A 32 18.69 -14.47 -3.26
C LYS A 32 17.68 -13.33 -3.56
N LEU A 33 18.20 -12.32 -4.22
CA LEU A 33 17.63 -11.32 -5.18
C LEU A 33 16.23 -10.71 -4.99
N GLY A 34 15.29 -11.31 -4.29
CA GLY A 34 13.93 -10.78 -4.11
C GLY A 34 13.66 -10.23 -2.70
N GLU A 35 14.31 -10.78 -1.68
CA GLU A 35 14.02 -10.49 -0.27
C GLU A 35 14.88 -9.35 0.31
N GLN A 36 15.92 -8.93 -0.38
CA GLN A 36 16.85 -7.88 0.06
C GLN A 36 16.25 -6.47 0.08
N ASN A 37 15.00 -6.32 -0.37
CA ASN A 37 14.37 -5.02 -0.54
C ASN A 37 13.34 -4.68 0.53
N LEU A 38 13.18 -5.51 1.55
CA LEU A 38 12.20 -5.30 2.61
C LEU A 38 12.88 -5.40 3.98
N LEU A 39 12.78 -4.36 4.81
CA LEU A 39 13.30 -4.35 6.18
C LEU A 39 12.29 -4.93 7.16
N SER A 40 11.02 -4.60 6.99
CA SER A 40 9.95 -5.15 7.80
C SER A 40 8.63 -5.19 7.03
N ASP A 41 7.82 -6.16 7.39
CA ASP A 41 6.46 -6.35 6.91
C ASP A 41 5.55 -6.55 8.12
N THR A 42 4.58 -5.65 8.27
CA THR A 42 3.58 -5.77 9.32
C THR A 42 2.22 -5.96 8.66
N ALA A 43 1.73 -7.20 8.69
CA ALA A 43 0.38 -7.49 8.25
C ALA A 43 -0.64 -6.91 9.22
N VAL A 44 -1.65 -6.22 8.70
CA VAL A 44 -2.71 -5.59 9.48
C VAL A 44 -4.05 -5.96 8.90
N THR A 45 -4.92 -6.51 9.74
CA THR A 45 -6.32 -6.73 9.39
C THR A 45 -7.19 -5.69 10.08
N PHE A 46 -7.91 -4.91 9.28
CA PHE A 46 -8.90 -3.95 9.75
C PHE A 46 -10.29 -4.55 9.60
N LYS A 47 -11.09 -4.51 10.66
CA LYS A 47 -12.48 -4.98 10.66
C LYS A 47 -13.39 -3.88 11.15
N ALA A 48 -14.42 -3.54 10.37
CA ALA A 48 -15.45 -2.59 10.77
C ALA A 48 -16.68 -3.33 11.29
N TYR A 49 -17.25 -2.83 12.37
CA TYR A 49 -18.39 -3.42 13.05
C TYR A 49 -19.51 -2.38 13.22
N ASP A 50 -20.73 -2.81 12.93
CA ASP A 50 -21.99 -2.14 13.33
C ASP A 50 -22.57 -2.94 14.50
N GLY A 51 -22.47 -2.42 15.71
CA GLY A 51 -22.70 -3.20 16.92
C GLY A 51 -21.78 -4.43 16.98
N THR A 52 -22.36 -5.62 16.89
CA THR A 52 -21.61 -6.90 16.88
C THR A 52 -21.39 -7.47 15.48
N ALA A 53 -22.05 -6.95 14.46
CA ALA A 53 -21.96 -7.43 13.08
C ALA A 53 -20.72 -6.89 12.39
N GLN A 54 -19.88 -7.78 11.83
CA GLN A 54 -18.77 -7.37 10.97
C GLN A 54 -19.33 -6.97 9.59
N VAL A 55 -19.14 -5.73 9.20
CA VAL A 55 -19.69 -5.14 7.96
C VAL A 55 -18.63 -4.85 6.90
N ALA A 56 -17.36 -4.81 7.28
CA ALA A 56 -16.27 -4.69 6.33
C ALA A 56 -14.97 -5.29 6.86
N VAL A 57 -14.07 -5.67 5.93
CA VAL A 57 -12.72 -6.10 6.22
C VAL A 57 -11.75 -5.53 5.19
N MET A 58 -10.59 -5.08 5.65
CA MET A 58 -9.47 -4.69 4.80
C MET A 58 -8.22 -5.39 5.31
N MET A 59 -7.48 -6.03 4.40
CA MET A 59 -6.17 -6.60 4.65
C MET A 59 -5.12 -5.70 4.02
N ALA A 60 -4.10 -5.37 4.78
CA ALA A 60 -3.03 -4.50 4.34
C ALA A 60 -1.70 -4.89 5.00
N ASP A 61 -0.61 -4.49 4.36
CA ASP A 61 0.74 -4.64 4.87
C ASP A 61 1.40 -3.27 5.00
N ILE A 62 2.01 -3.02 6.14
CA ILE A 62 2.88 -1.86 6.35
C ILE A 62 4.30 -2.31 6.03
N LEU A 63 4.84 -1.80 4.92
CA LEU A 63 6.14 -2.19 4.38
C LEU A 63 7.17 -1.12 4.69
N GLN A 64 8.29 -1.49 5.29
CA GLN A 64 9.46 -0.63 5.42
C GLN A 64 10.51 -1.04 4.40
N VAL A 65 10.81 -0.13 3.49
CA VAL A 65 11.65 -0.36 2.33
C VAL A 65 12.87 0.56 2.40
N PRO A 66 14.11 0.01 2.33
CA PRO A 66 15.31 0.84 2.27
C PRO A 66 15.37 1.59 0.94
N THR A 67 15.88 2.81 0.96
CA THR A 67 16.26 3.52 -0.25
C THR A 67 17.62 3.00 -0.69
N LYS A 68 17.67 2.35 -1.86
CA LYS A 68 18.91 1.82 -2.44
C LYS A 68 19.44 2.78 -3.49
N GLN A 69 20.77 2.85 -3.60
CA GLN A 69 21.43 3.41 -4.77
C GLN A 69 21.44 2.35 -5.88
N GLY A 70 21.20 2.75 -7.12
CA GLY A 70 21.21 1.87 -8.27
C GLY A 70 20.30 2.33 -9.40
N THR A 71 20.43 1.72 -10.56
CA THR A 71 19.52 1.95 -11.70
C THR A 71 18.24 1.12 -11.54
N MET A 72 17.18 1.50 -12.31
CA MET A 72 15.96 0.68 -12.39
C MET A 72 16.25 -0.77 -12.80
N ALA A 73 17.19 -0.98 -13.72
CA ALA A 73 17.60 -2.31 -14.17
C ALA A 73 18.26 -3.14 -13.06
N ASP A 74 19.06 -2.50 -12.19
CA ASP A 74 19.73 -3.19 -11.09
C ASP A 74 18.76 -3.58 -9.97
N ILE A 75 17.73 -2.77 -9.77
CA ILE A 75 16.75 -2.93 -8.68
C ILE A 75 15.58 -3.81 -9.11
N TRP A 76 15.28 -3.78 -10.40
CA TRP A 76 14.17 -4.50 -11.03
C TRP A 76 14.65 -5.41 -12.16
N PRO A 77 15.34 -6.50 -11.87
CA PRO A 77 15.61 -7.51 -12.90
C PRO A 77 14.27 -8.08 -13.39
N THR A 78 14.15 -8.31 -14.69
CA THR A 78 12.99 -9.00 -15.25
C THR A 78 12.93 -10.40 -14.66
N PRO A 79 11.93 -10.74 -13.84
CA PRO A 79 11.88 -12.06 -13.23
C PRO A 79 11.63 -13.13 -14.29
N ALA A 80 12.31 -14.25 -14.16
CA ALA A 80 12.12 -15.40 -15.03
C ALA A 80 10.77 -16.12 -14.81
N TYR A 81 10.04 -15.75 -13.75
CA TYR A 81 8.74 -16.31 -13.36
C TYR A 81 7.83 -15.22 -12.76
N PRO A 82 6.51 -15.40 -12.80
CA PRO A 82 5.56 -14.46 -12.21
C PRO A 82 5.81 -14.29 -10.71
N LEU A 83 5.99 -13.05 -10.27
CA LEU A 83 6.10 -12.73 -8.85
C LEU A 83 4.71 -12.51 -8.24
N PRO A 84 4.53 -12.81 -6.94
CA PRO A 84 3.35 -12.39 -6.20
C PRO A 84 3.12 -10.88 -6.29
N ASP A 85 1.87 -10.44 -6.33
CA ASP A 85 1.49 -9.02 -6.45
C ASP A 85 2.23 -8.13 -5.45
N LYS A 86 2.29 -8.55 -4.19
CA LYS A 86 2.99 -7.83 -3.12
C LYS A 86 4.49 -7.67 -3.43
N GLN A 87 5.16 -8.71 -3.91
CA GLN A 87 6.58 -8.63 -4.25
C GLN A 87 6.82 -7.70 -5.45
N LEU A 88 5.94 -7.73 -6.44
CA LEU A 88 5.97 -6.77 -7.55
C LEU A 88 5.81 -5.33 -7.06
N ALA A 89 4.88 -5.08 -6.13
CA ALA A 89 4.69 -3.76 -5.53
C ALA A 89 5.94 -3.29 -4.77
N ILE A 90 6.55 -4.16 -3.95
CA ILE A 90 7.77 -3.86 -3.20
C ILE A 90 8.90 -3.47 -4.17
N ASN A 91 9.15 -4.28 -5.19
CA ASN A 91 10.21 -4.01 -6.17
C ASN A 91 9.96 -2.68 -6.89
N TYR A 92 8.72 -2.41 -7.32
CA TYR A 92 8.35 -1.14 -7.95
C TYR A 92 8.61 0.06 -7.04
N LEU A 93 8.22 -0.02 -5.77
CA LEU A 93 8.41 1.05 -4.80
C LEU A 93 9.89 1.30 -4.51
N CYS A 94 10.71 0.23 -4.41
CA CYS A 94 12.16 0.34 -4.28
C CYS A 94 12.78 1.06 -5.48
N ALA A 95 12.40 0.65 -6.69
CA ALA A 95 12.91 1.25 -7.92
C ALA A 95 12.55 2.74 -8.01
N ARG A 96 11.32 3.11 -7.67
CA ARG A 96 10.88 4.52 -7.64
C ARG A 96 11.63 5.34 -6.59
N ASN A 97 11.96 4.76 -5.43
CA ASN A 97 12.77 5.43 -4.42
C ASN A 97 14.19 5.67 -4.90
N ALA A 98 14.81 4.69 -5.58
CA ALA A 98 16.15 4.84 -6.15
C ALA A 98 16.20 5.91 -7.23
N GLU A 99 15.24 5.95 -8.16
CA GLU A 99 15.15 7.03 -9.16
C GLU A 99 15.08 8.40 -8.52
N ARG A 100 14.30 8.55 -7.46
CA ARG A 100 14.20 9.82 -6.72
C ARG A 100 15.52 10.20 -6.07
N GLN A 101 16.22 9.25 -5.44
CA GLN A 101 17.52 9.51 -4.87
C GLN A 101 18.50 10.03 -5.93
N MET A 102 18.54 9.39 -7.09
CA MET A 102 19.39 9.83 -8.20
C MET A 102 19.07 11.25 -8.68
N LEU A 103 17.78 11.63 -8.68
CA LEU A 103 17.38 13.01 -9.03
C LEU A 103 17.83 14.02 -7.97
N CYS A 104 17.70 13.67 -6.68
CA CYS A 104 18.18 14.50 -5.57
C CYS A 104 19.71 14.68 -5.61
N ASP A 105 20.44 13.63 -5.91
CA ASP A 105 21.91 13.65 -6.00
C ASP A 105 22.40 14.54 -7.16
N LYS A 106 21.60 14.69 -8.23
CA LYS A 106 21.89 15.57 -9.37
C LYS A 106 21.58 17.03 -9.11
N ASP A 107 20.56 17.32 -8.32
CA ASP A 107 20.19 18.69 -7.94
C ASP A 107 19.95 18.83 -6.42
N PRO A 108 21.03 19.02 -5.64
CA PRO A 108 20.94 19.13 -4.18
C PRO A 108 20.14 20.35 -3.69
N LYS A 109 19.84 21.31 -4.57
CA LYS A 109 19.07 22.51 -4.21
C LYS A 109 17.57 22.25 -4.14
N ASP A 110 17.10 21.16 -4.73
CA ASP A 110 15.71 20.73 -4.61
C ASP A 110 15.51 19.96 -3.29
N SER A 111 15.57 20.71 -2.17
CA SER A 111 15.39 20.17 -0.82
C SER A 111 14.01 19.53 -0.61
N ALA A 112 13.03 19.80 -1.49
CA ALA A 112 11.73 19.13 -1.48
C ALA A 112 11.81 17.65 -1.87
N ALA A 113 12.94 17.23 -2.44
CA ALA A 113 13.19 15.88 -2.92
C ALA A 113 13.96 14.99 -1.94
N MET A 114 14.26 15.47 -0.71
CA MET A 114 14.99 14.67 0.28
C MET A 114 14.38 13.27 0.44
N VAL A 115 15.13 12.25 0.05
CA VAL A 115 14.72 10.85 0.17
C VAL A 115 15.21 10.34 1.52
N LEU A 116 14.29 9.78 2.31
CA LEU A 116 14.68 9.12 3.55
C LEU A 116 15.42 7.82 3.26
N PRO A 117 16.38 7.42 4.11
CA PRO A 117 17.07 6.14 3.98
C PRO A 117 16.12 4.95 4.08
N ILE A 118 14.99 5.13 4.75
CA ILE A 118 13.92 4.13 4.88
C ILE A 118 12.59 4.83 4.60
N THR A 119 11.77 4.21 3.76
CA THR A 119 10.42 4.68 3.44
C THR A 119 9.38 3.69 3.93
N THR A 120 8.26 4.19 4.42
CA THR A 120 7.13 3.37 4.83
C THR A 120 6.05 3.43 3.75
N HIS A 121 5.55 2.27 3.37
CA HIS A 121 4.49 2.13 2.37
C HIS A 121 3.35 1.31 2.96
N LEU A 122 2.12 1.62 2.56
CA LEU A 122 0.93 0.84 2.87
C LEU A 122 0.51 0.09 1.61
N TYR A 123 0.64 -1.23 1.61
CA TYR A 123 0.15 -2.09 0.56
C TYR A 123 -1.22 -2.64 0.96
N ILE A 124 -2.25 -2.41 0.14
CA ILE A 124 -3.59 -2.93 0.36
C ILE A 124 -3.74 -4.21 -0.46
N ASP A 125 -3.91 -5.33 0.22
CA ASP A 125 -4.15 -6.61 -0.42
C ASP A 125 -5.61 -6.76 -0.86
N SER A 126 -6.55 -6.41 0.04
CA SER A 126 -7.98 -6.47 -0.26
C SER A 126 -8.80 -5.54 0.61
N ILE A 127 -9.93 -5.07 0.06
CA ILE A 127 -10.99 -4.36 0.79
C ILE A 127 -12.33 -4.99 0.41
N LYS A 128 -13.09 -5.45 1.39
CA LYS A 128 -14.43 -5.98 1.19
C LYS A 128 -15.39 -5.26 2.12
N VAL A 129 -16.49 -4.77 1.58
CA VAL A 129 -17.60 -4.15 2.33
C VAL A 129 -18.87 -4.89 1.98
N GLU A 130 -19.64 -5.26 2.99
CA GLU A 130 -20.94 -5.92 2.81
C GLU A 130 -21.88 -5.08 1.93
N ASN A 131 -22.67 -5.71 1.07
CA ASN A 131 -23.48 -5.02 0.06
C ASN A 131 -24.38 -3.94 0.64
N ALA A 132 -25.02 -4.20 1.78
CA ALA A 132 -25.89 -3.26 2.48
C ALA A 132 -25.15 -2.01 3.01
N TYR A 133 -23.83 -2.06 3.10
CA TYR A 133 -22.99 -1.00 3.66
C TYR A 133 -22.10 -0.32 2.61
N LYS A 134 -22.20 -0.74 1.34
CA LYS A 134 -21.46 -0.11 0.24
C LYS A 134 -21.86 1.36 0.05
N ARG A 135 -20.91 2.15 -0.46
CA ARG A 135 -21.06 3.59 -0.76
C ARG A 135 -21.31 4.50 0.45
N ARG A 136 -21.26 3.99 1.67
CA ARG A 136 -21.38 4.77 2.91
C ARG A 136 -20.05 5.39 3.38
N GLY A 137 -18.95 5.24 2.64
CA GLY A 137 -17.64 5.81 3.00
C GLY A 137 -16.79 4.91 3.91
N ILE A 138 -17.22 3.70 4.25
CA ILE A 138 -16.55 2.79 5.19
C ILE A 138 -15.14 2.44 4.70
N ALA A 139 -14.98 2.05 3.43
CA ALA A 139 -13.66 1.75 2.87
C ALA A 139 -12.70 2.95 2.96
N THR A 140 -13.19 4.16 2.73
CA THR A 140 -12.41 5.40 2.88
C THR A 140 -12.00 5.61 4.34
N GLY A 141 -12.93 5.47 5.28
CA GLY A 141 -12.63 5.60 6.71
C GLY A 141 -11.61 4.57 7.21
N MET A 142 -11.67 3.33 6.70
CA MET A 142 -10.66 2.29 7.01
C MET A 142 -9.30 2.66 6.44
N LEU A 143 -9.24 3.18 5.21
CA LEU A 143 -7.99 3.67 4.60
C LEU A 143 -7.40 4.84 5.38
N ASP A 144 -8.21 5.82 5.78
CA ASP A 144 -7.75 6.96 6.58
C ASP A 144 -7.20 6.50 7.94
N PHE A 145 -7.84 5.50 8.56
CA PHE A 145 -7.30 4.89 9.77
C PHE A 145 -5.96 4.20 9.53
N ALA A 146 -5.85 3.40 8.47
CA ALA A 146 -4.61 2.73 8.13
C ALA A 146 -3.47 3.74 7.86
N VAL A 147 -3.77 4.84 7.17
CA VAL A 147 -2.83 5.95 6.95
C VAL A 147 -2.41 6.59 8.27
N SER A 148 -3.33 6.85 9.17
CA SER A 148 -3.02 7.43 10.48
C SER A 148 -2.18 6.50 11.36
N LEU A 149 -2.35 5.18 11.20
CA LEU A 149 -1.60 4.16 11.93
C LEU A 149 -0.17 4.01 11.40
N ALA A 150 0.00 3.97 10.09
CA ALA A 150 1.25 3.65 9.41
C ALA A 150 2.08 4.89 9.05
N LEU A 151 1.44 6.05 8.89
CA LEU A 151 2.04 7.29 8.35
C LEU A 151 2.86 7.03 7.08
N PRO A 152 2.30 6.35 6.08
CA PRO A 152 3.06 5.91 4.93
C PRO A 152 3.34 7.07 3.97
N GLU A 153 4.41 6.94 3.17
CA GLU A 153 4.67 7.86 2.05
C GLU A 153 3.81 7.56 0.83
N THR A 154 3.46 6.30 0.67
CA THR A 154 2.69 5.82 -0.47
C THR A 154 1.71 4.74 -0.04
N ILE A 155 0.51 4.79 -0.60
CA ILE A 155 -0.47 3.71 -0.54
C ILE A 155 -0.49 3.05 -1.92
N GLY A 156 -0.49 1.72 -1.98
CA GLY A 156 -0.57 0.98 -3.23
C GLY A 156 -1.45 -0.26 -3.14
N LEU A 157 -2.06 -0.63 -4.26
CA LEU A 157 -2.82 -1.87 -4.42
C LEU A 157 -2.88 -2.29 -5.89
N PHE A 158 -3.17 -3.58 -6.12
CA PHE A 158 -3.51 -4.08 -7.44
C PHE A 158 -5.03 -4.18 -7.61
N CYS A 159 -5.50 -3.80 -8.80
CA CYS A 159 -6.91 -3.85 -9.17
C CYS A 159 -7.05 -4.38 -10.60
N THR A 160 -8.02 -5.25 -10.84
CA THR A 160 -8.36 -5.73 -12.19
C THR A 160 -9.18 -4.69 -12.94
N ASN A 161 -9.17 -4.78 -14.27
CA ASN A 161 -10.02 -3.91 -15.10
C ASN A 161 -11.52 -4.15 -14.91
N GLU A 162 -11.90 -5.32 -14.46
CA GLU A 162 -13.29 -5.73 -14.24
C GLU A 162 -13.89 -5.16 -12.96
N ASP A 163 -13.06 -4.76 -11.99
CA ASP A 163 -13.54 -4.20 -10.71
C ASP A 163 -13.88 -2.71 -10.85
N ALA A 164 -15.06 -2.44 -11.38
CA ALA A 164 -15.56 -1.08 -11.62
C ALA A 164 -15.75 -0.29 -10.30
N GLU A 165 -16.15 -0.96 -9.21
CA GLU A 165 -16.38 -0.30 -7.91
C GLU A 165 -15.04 0.16 -7.31
N MET A 166 -14.03 -0.71 -7.30
CA MET A 166 -12.70 -0.38 -6.82
C MET A 166 -12.10 0.76 -7.67
N LYS A 167 -12.18 0.68 -9.00
CA LYS A 167 -11.69 1.74 -9.89
C LYS A 167 -12.36 3.09 -9.62
N ALA A 168 -13.68 3.11 -9.42
CA ALA A 168 -14.39 4.34 -9.08
C ALA A 168 -13.91 4.92 -7.73
N MET A 169 -13.70 4.07 -6.72
CA MET A 169 -13.13 4.48 -5.43
C MET A 169 -11.72 5.05 -5.61
N LEU A 170 -10.84 4.35 -6.33
CA LEU A 170 -9.47 4.78 -6.57
C LEU A 170 -9.40 6.13 -7.29
N LYS A 171 -10.26 6.34 -8.30
CA LYS A 171 -10.39 7.63 -8.99
C LYS A 171 -10.82 8.74 -8.03
N THR A 172 -11.83 8.50 -7.23
CA THR A 172 -12.32 9.48 -6.23
C THR A 172 -11.23 9.84 -5.22
N LEU A 173 -10.44 8.86 -4.79
CA LEU A 173 -9.34 9.03 -3.84
C LEU A 173 -8.05 9.55 -4.51
N LYS A 174 -8.07 9.84 -5.82
CA LYS A 174 -6.95 10.36 -6.60
C LYS A 174 -5.71 9.44 -6.61
N PHE A 175 -5.94 8.14 -6.77
CA PHE A 175 -4.87 7.20 -7.07
C PHE A 175 -4.42 7.33 -8.52
N THR A 176 -3.14 7.11 -8.76
CA THR A 176 -2.52 7.08 -10.10
C THR A 176 -2.28 5.64 -10.50
N GLN A 177 -2.68 5.27 -11.71
CA GLN A 177 -2.34 3.98 -12.28
C GLN A 177 -0.87 4.00 -12.74
N SER A 178 -0.09 3.00 -12.33
CA SER A 178 1.28 2.80 -12.80
C SER A 178 1.31 1.95 -14.08
N PRO A 179 2.43 1.94 -14.80
CA PRO A 179 2.64 1.00 -15.91
C PRO A 179 2.81 -0.45 -15.45
N LEU A 180 2.97 -0.69 -14.15
CA LEU A 180 3.16 -2.02 -13.60
C LEU A 180 1.87 -2.84 -13.71
N LYS A 181 2.03 -4.04 -14.27
CA LYS A 181 0.94 -5.03 -14.42
C LYS A 181 1.34 -6.33 -13.73
N ALA A 182 0.39 -7.01 -13.12
CA ALA A 182 0.54 -8.35 -12.59
C ALA A 182 -0.44 -9.31 -13.27
N GLN A 183 0.02 -10.52 -13.57
CA GLN A 183 -0.81 -11.59 -14.08
C GLN A 183 -0.98 -12.65 -12.99
N ASN A 184 -2.15 -12.68 -12.37
CA ASN A 184 -2.48 -13.72 -11.39
C ASN A 184 -3.03 -14.98 -12.05
N MET A 185 -3.65 -14.80 -13.21
CA MET A 185 -4.26 -15.87 -14.00
C MET A 185 -4.05 -15.57 -15.47
N PRO A 186 -3.99 -16.58 -16.37
CA PRO A 186 -3.68 -16.39 -17.78
C PRO A 186 -4.59 -15.39 -18.53
N TRP A 187 -5.74 -15.07 -17.94
CA TRP A 187 -6.77 -14.22 -18.55
C TRP A 187 -7.07 -12.93 -17.77
N LYS A 188 -6.42 -12.68 -16.63
CA LYS A 188 -6.70 -11.49 -15.82
C LYS A 188 -5.42 -10.71 -15.54
N GLU A 189 -5.36 -9.50 -16.08
CA GLU A 189 -4.33 -8.52 -15.72
C GLU A 189 -4.82 -7.67 -14.56
N LYS A 190 -3.94 -7.45 -13.59
CA LYS A 190 -4.11 -6.46 -12.55
C LYS A 190 -3.15 -5.31 -12.77
N PHE A 191 -3.63 -4.10 -12.58
CA PHE A 191 -2.84 -2.90 -12.66
C PHE A 191 -2.54 -2.40 -11.26
N PHE A 192 -1.32 -1.91 -11.05
CA PHE A 192 -0.93 -1.30 -9.80
C PHE A 192 -1.40 0.15 -9.76
N TYR A 193 -2.14 0.51 -8.72
CA TYR A 193 -2.56 1.86 -8.42
C TYR A 193 -1.84 2.32 -7.17
N TYR A 194 -1.36 3.57 -7.18
CA TYR A 194 -0.68 4.14 -6.04
C TYR A 194 -1.09 5.59 -5.82
N LYS A 195 -0.97 6.04 -4.57
CA LYS A 195 -1.16 7.43 -4.16
C LYS A 195 0.00 7.84 -3.27
N ARG A 196 0.68 8.92 -3.62
CA ARG A 196 1.67 9.57 -2.74
C ARG A 196 0.96 10.47 -1.76
N LEU A 197 1.35 10.36 -0.51
CA LEU A 197 0.87 11.26 0.53
C LEU A 197 1.86 12.42 0.66
N LYS A 198 1.33 13.64 0.77
CA LYS A 198 2.18 14.79 1.12
C LYS A 198 2.68 14.57 2.54
N ARG A 199 3.98 14.66 2.75
CA ARG A 199 4.51 14.75 4.12
C ARG A 199 3.93 15.99 4.74
N LEU A 200 3.32 15.85 5.90
CA LEU A 200 3.11 16.99 6.77
C LEU A 200 4.51 17.45 7.18
N ALA A 201 4.87 18.68 6.82
CA ALA A 201 6.06 19.30 7.35
C ALA A 201 5.96 19.23 8.88
N ARG A 202 6.89 18.51 9.50
CA ARG A 202 7.04 18.48 10.96
C ARG A 202 7.83 19.69 11.41
#